data_3da33278f69fb66f9fbbf125031077b8
#
_entry.id   3da33278f69fb66f9fbbf125031077b8
#
_cell.length_a   1.000
_cell.length_b   1.000
_cell.length_c   1.000
_cell.angle_alpha   90.00
_cell.angle_beta   90.00
_cell.angle_gamma   90.00
#
_symmetry.space_group_name_H-M   'P 1'
#
loop_
_entity.id
_entity.type
_entity.pdbx_description
1 polymer ?
#
loop_
_entity_poly.entity_id
_entity_poly.type
_entity_poly.pdbx_seq_one_letter_code
_entity_poly.pdbx_strand_id
1 'polypeptide(L)'
;MTDYKYNEALKQIKLGNAVLFYGSGMASKDKNILNENMPMADSLAKKLSPDSEGDLSLASQIYIDENGADSLIEVLREQFSTGNPATCLPEYYKILAKEKWRSIFTTNYDDSFEMASKIIGKNRNSIDPEMTPRDYQAKDTNIIHINGFIHSITKNKINTTFKLTEGSYLADQFIKGNWYQSFLAEVKSCKVIFFIGYSLRSDFDIKKIFFDF
;
A
#
# COMPACT_ATOMS: atom_id res chain seq x y z
N MET A 1 10.98 22.86 8.01
CA MET A 1 9.66 22.99 8.69
C MET A 1 9.95 23.57 10.07
N THR A 2 9.26 24.62 10.53
CA THR A 2 9.50 25.17 11.86
C THR A 2 8.99 24.18 12.92
N ASP A 3 9.65 24.12 14.10
CA ASP A 3 9.26 23.23 15.21
C ASP A 3 7.78 23.37 15.60
N TYR A 4 7.24 24.57 15.47
CA TYR A 4 5.82 24.83 15.70
C TYR A 4 4.90 24.06 14.76
N LYS A 5 5.18 24.07 13.45
CA LYS A 5 4.37 23.33 12.45
C LYS A 5 4.45 21.83 12.66
N TYR A 6 5.62 21.32 13.05
CA TYR A 6 5.81 19.91 13.36
C TYR A 6 4.99 19.48 14.59
N ASN A 7 5.07 20.24 15.68
CA ASN A 7 4.31 19.95 16.90
C ASN A 7 2.79 20.03 16.68
N GLU A 8 2.31 20.99 15.87
CA GLU A 8 0.89 21.07 15.53
C GLU A 8 0.47 19.85 14.69
N ALA A 9 1.29 19.41 13.74
CA ALA A 9 1.01 18.20 12.96
C ALA A 9 0.89 16.95 13.85
N LEU A 10 1.81 16.75 14.81
CA LEU A 10 1.75 15.66 15.79
C LEU A 10 0.49 15.73 16.66
N LYS A 11 0.07 16.92 17.05
CA LYS A 11 -1.18 17.11 17.78
C LYS A 11 -2.39 16.65 16.99
N GLN A 12 -2.41 16.87 15.67
CA GLN A 12 -3.52 16.43 14.80
C GLN A 12 -3.61 14.91 14.71
N ILE A 13 -2.51 14.17 14.83
CA ILE A 13 -2.54 12.69 14.94
C ILE A 13 -3.30 12.29 16.21
N LYS A 14 -2.94 12.87 17.38
CA LYS A 14 -3.58 12.54 18.66
C LYS A 14 -5.08 12.85 18.66
N LEU A 15 -5.50 13.87 17.93
CA LEU A 15 -6.90 14.26 17.76
C LEU A 15 -7.67 13.39 16.75
N GLY A 16 -6.98 12.53 15.99
CA GLY A 16 -7.60 11.72 14.93
C GLY A 16 -7.99 12.53 13.69
N ASN A 17 -7.27 13.62 13.40
CA ASN A 17 -7.49 14.50 12.26
C ASN A 17 -6.42 14.34 11.17
N ALA A 18 -5.48 13.42 11.36
CA ALA A 18 -4.38 13.17 10.44
C ALA A 18 -4.61 11.91 9.60
N VAL A 19 -4.27 11.98 8.33
CA VAL A 19 -4.23 10.85 7.39
C VAL A 19 -2.79 10.37 7.26
N LEU A 20 -2.59 9.06 7.28
CA LEU A 20 -1.32 8.43 6.92
C LEU A 20 -1.40 7.96 5.47
N PHE A 21 -0.42 8.35 4.66
CA PHE A 21 -0.19 7.83 3.33
C PHE A 21 1.22 7.26 3.24
N TYR A 22 1.35 5.96 3.02
CA TYR A 22 2.68 5.35 2.95
C TYR A 22 2.90 4.56 1.66
N GLY A 23 4.17 4.45 1.27
CA GLY A 23 4.59 3.76 0.05
C GLY A 23 5.76 2.81 0.31
N SER A 24 6.31 2.24 -0.76
CA SER A 24 7.31 1.18 -0.76
C SER A 24 8.58 1.51 0.02
N GLY A 25 8.96 2.77 0.12
CA GLY A 25 10.11 3.18 0.94
C GLY A 25 9.94 2.86 2.43
N MET A 26 8.70 2.74 2.93
CA MET A 26 8.45 2.32 4.30
C MET A 26 8.74 0.82 4.49
N ALA A 27 8.41 -0.03 3.51
CA ALA A 27 8.59 -1.47 3.57
C ALA A 27 10.02 -1.95 3.18
N SER A 28 10.91 -1.05 2.78
CA SER A 28 12.23 -1.39 2.22
C SER A 28 13.17 -2.17 3.17
N LYS A 29 12.86 -2.20 4.47
CA LYS A 29 13.60 -2.95 5.49
C LYS A 29 12.81 -4.12 6.08
N ASP A 30 11.58 -4.34 5.62
CA ASP A 30 10.73 -5.41 6.10
C ASP A 30 11.22 -6.74 5.54
N LYS A 31 11.02 -7.81 6.32
CA LYS A 31 11.36 -9.16 5.89
C LYS A 31 10.09 -9.91 5.52
N ASN A 32 10.11 -10.52 4.33
CA ASN A 32 9.06 -11.40 3.86
C ASN A 32 9.13 -12.79 4.52
N ILE A 33 8.22 -13.68 4.12
CA ILE A 33 8.17 -15.06 4.65
C ILE A 33 9.42 -15.88 4.33
N LEU A 34 10.23 -15.47 3.33
CA LEU A 34 11.52 -16.08 2.99
C LEU A 34 12.68 -15.49 3.81
N ASN A 35 12.40 -14.56 4.74
CA ASN A 35 13.39 -13.78 5.49
C ASN A 35 14.30 -12.92 4.62
N GLU A 36 13.85 -12.56 3.44
CA GLU A 36 14.47 -11.60 2.52
C GLU A 36 13.88 -10.20 2.71
N ASN A 37 14.59 -9.15 2.32
CA ASN A 37 13.98 -7.82 2.27
C ASN A 37 12.87 -7.78 1.22
N MET A 38 11.75 -7.15 1.57
CA MET A 38 10.69 -6.90 0.58
C MET A 38 11.25 -6.10 -0.60
N PRO A 39 11.01 -6.55 -1.84
CA PRO A 39 11.62 -5.95 -3.01
C PRO A 39 11.03 -4.58 -3.33
N MET A 40 11.85 -3.68 -3.82
CA MET A 40 11.40 -2.50 -4.57
C MET A 40 11.01 -2.91 -5.99
N ALA A 41 10.24 -2.05 -6.67
CA ALA A 41 9.70 -2.35 -7.99
C ALA A 41 10.75 -2.79 -9.01
N ASP A 42 11.88 -2.08 -9.10
CA ASP A 42 12.98 -2.39 -10.03
C ASP A 42 13.69 -3.71 -9.70
N SER A 43 13.86 -4.03 -8.42
CA SER A 43 14.48 -5.29 -8.00
C SER A 43 13.56 -6.48 -8.23
N LEU A 44 12.24 -6.32 -8.02
CA LEU A 44 11.28 -7.35 -8.36
C LEU A 44 11.20 -7.56 -9.88
N ALA A 45 11.20 -6.48 -10.67
CA ALA A 45 11.21 -6.57 -12.12
C ALA A 45 12.38 -7.41 -12.64
N LYS A 46 13.59 -7.13 -12.17
CA LYS A 46 14.79 -7.90 -12.52
C LYS A 46 14.74 -9.36 -12.07
N LYS A 47 14.07 -9.65 -10.95
CA LYS A 47 13.87 -11.03 -10.47
C LYS A 47 12.87 -11.79 -11.33
N LEU A 48 11.81 -11.14 -11.80
CA LEU A 48 10.78 -11.75 -12.66
C LEU A 48 11.30 -11.91 -14.09
N SER A 49 11.90 -10.87 -14.68
CA SER A 49 12.47 -10.88 -16.02
C SER A 49 13.67 -9.93 -16.10
N PRO A 50 14.90 -10.44 -16.23
CA PRO A 50 16.09 -9.60 -16.42
C PRO A 50 16.01 -8.67 -17.63
N ASP A 51 15.29 -9.07 -18.67
CA ASP A 51 15.17 -8.31 -19.92
C ASP A 51 14.20 -7.13 -19.84
N SER A 52 13.52 -6.95 -18.71
CA SER A 52 12.56 -5.86 -18.49
C SER A 52 13.20 -4.50 -18.17
N GLU A 53 14.54 -4.43 -18.08
CA GLU A 53 15.29 -3.21 -17.71
C GLU A 53 14.81 -2.54 -16.39
N GLY A 54 14.14 -3.29 -15.53
CA GLY A 54 13.59 -2.81 -14.25
C GLY A 54 12.16 -2.27 -14.34
N ASP A 55 11.51 -2.37 -15.49
CA ASP A 55 10.08 -2.10 -15.62
C ASP A 55 9.27 -3.27 -15.06
N LEU A 56 8.61 -3.03 -13.92
CA LEU A 56 7.83 -4.07 -13.23
C LEU A 56 6.59 -4.49 -14.02
N SER A 57 5.98 -3.58 -14.75
CA SER A 57 4.80 -3.90 -15.57
C SER A 57 5.15 -4.82 -16.72
N LEU A 58 6.21 -4.50 -17.45
CA LEU A 58 6.75 -5.33 -18.53
C LEU A 58 7.23 -6.69 -18.00
N ALA A 59 8.01 -6.69 -16.92
CA ALA A 59 8.50 -7.92 -16.28
C ALA A 59 7.38 -8.87 -15.88
N SER A 60 6.30 -8.32 -15.30
CA SER A 60 5.15 -9.10 -14.88
C SER A 60 4.40 -9.69 -16.06
N GLN A 61 4.28 -8.95 -17.16
CA GLN A 61 3.64 -9.47 -18.38
C GLN A 61 4.47 -10.59 -19.01
N ILE A 62 5.78 -10.41 -19.17
CA ILE A 62 6.69 -11.44 -19.67
C ILE A 62 6.58 -12.70 -18.79
N TYR A 63 6.63 -12.53 -17.47
CA TYR A 63 6.55 -13.67 -16.55
C TYR A 63 5.22 -14.43 -16.66
N ILE A 64 4.09 -13.72 -16.82
CA ILE A 64 2.77 -14.34 -17.04
C ILE A 64 2.75 -15.13 -18.33
N ASP A 65 3.30 -14.58 -19.40
CA ASP A 65 3.31 -15.22 -20.73
C ASP A 65 4.15 -16.52 -20.74
N GLU A 66 5.23 -16.55 -19.96
CA GLU A 66 6.13 -17.69 -19.86
C GLU A 66 5.69 -18.76 -18.83
N ASN A 67 5.19 -18.31 -17.67
CA ASN A 67 4.98 -19.19 -16.49
C ASN A 67 3.51 -19.25 -16.03
N GLY A 68 2.67 -18.37 -16.55
CA GLY A 68 1.27 -18.26 -16.18
C GLY A 68 1.01 -17.38 -14.96
N ALA A 69 -0.22 -16.88 -14.86
CA ALA A 69 -0.63 -15.93 -13.80
C ALA A 69 -0.60 -16.55 -12.38
N ASP A 70 -0.87 -17.85 -12.24
CA ASP A 70 -0.83 -18.50 -10.92
C ASP A 70 0.59 -18.51 -10.36
N SER A 71 1.59 -18.80 -11.20
CA SER A 71 2.99 -18.81 -10.79
C SER A 71 3.43 -17.40 -10.34
N LEU A 72 3.02 -16.35 -11.06
CA LEU A 72 3.30 -14.98 -10.64
C LEU A 72 2.65 -14.66 -9.29
N ILE A 73 1.40 -15.07 -9.06
CA ILE A 73 0.70 -14.84 -7.79
C ILE A 73 1.45 -15.51 -6.62
N GLU A 74 1.96 -16.72 -6.82
CA GLU A 74 2.76 -17.42 -5.79
C GLU A 74 4.03 -16.64 -5.46
N VAL A 75 4.79 -16.22 -6.48
CA VAL A 75 5.99 -15.39 -6.31
C VAL A 75 5.65 -14.10 -5.57
N LEU A 76 4.60 -13.40 -5.95
CA LEU A 76 4.21 -12.15 -5.28
C LEU A 76 3.83 -12.37 -3.81
N ARG A 77 3.13 -13.45 -3.49
CA ARG A 77 2.80 -13.81 -2.11
C ARG A 77 4.05 -14.07 -1.28
N GLU A 78 5.03 -14.78 -1.82
CA GLU A 78 6.30 -14.99 -1.13
C GLU A 78 7.06 -13.69 -0.90
N GLN A 79 7.04 -12.77 -1.87
CA GLN A 79 7.79 -11.52 -1.80
C GLN A 79 7.16 -10.46 -0.90
N PHE A 80 5.82 -10.43 -0.79
CA PHE A 80 5.09 -9.35 -0.11
C PHE A 80 4.30 -9.80 1.13
N SER A 81 4.29 -11.07 1.50
CA SER A 81 3.76 -11.49 2.79
C SER A 81 4.82 -11.32 3.87
N THR A 82 4.47 -10.66 4.96
CA THR A 82 5.37 -10.45 6.11
C THR A 82 5.71 -11.78 6.78
N GLY A 83 6.99 -11.97 7.09
CA GLY A 83 7.46 -13.10 7.88
C GLY A 83 6.99 -13.02 9.35
N ASN A 84 7.78 -13.53 10.29
CA ASN A 84 7.44 -13.37 11.70
C ASN A 84 7.46 -11.88 12.08
N PRO A 85 6.31 -11.24 12.35
CA PRO A 85 6.25 -9.81 12.52
C PRO A 85 7.01 -9.29 13.76
N ALA A 86 7.29 -10.15 14.73
CA ALA A 86 8.09 -9.77 15.91
C ALA A 86 9.56 -9.50 15.55
N THR A 87 10.09 -10.14 14.51
CA THR A 87 11.49 -10.04 14.10
C THR A 87 11.69 -9.42 12.72
N CYS A 88 10.64 -9.44 11.89
CA CYS A 88 10.72 -9.02 10.50
C CYS A 88 10.30 -7.56 10.28
N LEU A 89 9.66 -6.92 11.26
CA LEU A 89 9.20 -5.54 11.15
C LEU A 89 10.04 -4.59 12.01
N PRO A 90 10.51 -3.47 11.43
CA PRO A 90 11.13 -2.39 12.19
C PRO A 90 10.19 -1.77 13.23
N GLU A 91 10.75 -1.24 14.32
CA GLU A 91 10.01 -0.71 15.47
C GLU A 91 9.09 0.47 15.11
N TYR A 92 9.42 1.25 14.07
CA TYR A 92 8.59 2.38 13.65
C TYR A 92 7.17 1.96 13.22
N TYR A 93 6.96 0.73 12.74
CA TYR A 93 5.62 0.24 12.45
C TYR A 93 4.74 0.19 13.69
N LYS A 94 5.26 -0.29 14.81
CA LYS A 94 4.53 -0.35 16.07
C LYS A 94 4.22 1.05 16.60
N ILE A 95 5.16 2.01 16.41
CA ILE A 95 4.94 3.41 16.77
C ILE A 95 3.79 3.98 15.95
N LEU A 96 3.83 3.86 14.62
CA LEU A 96 2.79 4.36 13.74
C LEU A 96 1.44 3.65 13.96
N ALA A 97 1.45 2.34 14.20
CA ALA A 97 0.24 1.56 14.45
C ALA A 97 -0.45 1.95 15.78
N LYS A 98 0.29 2.43 16.79
CA LYS A 98 -0.27 2.94 18.06
C LYS A 98 -1.05 4.24 17.87
N GLU A 99 -0.71 5.02 16.88
CA GLU A 99 -1.29 6.34 16.67
C GLU A 99 -2.77 6.29 16.22
N LYS A 100 -3.47 7.41 16.44
CA LYS A 100 -4.88 7.57 16.10
C LYS A 100 -5.01 8.23 14.72
N TRP A 101 -4.84 7.43 13.68
CA TRP A 101 -5.07 7.89 12.31
C TRP A 101 -6.56 8.02 12.01
N ARG A 102 -6.92 9.06 11.27
CA ARG A 102 -8.26 9.23 10.69
C ARG A 102 -8.51 8.19 9.59
N SER A 103 -7.55 8.05 8.70
CA SER A 103 -7.52 7.05 7.63
C SER A 103 -6.08 6.69 7.31
N ILE A 104 -5.87 5.49 6.78
CA ILE A 104 -4.57 4.98 6.35
C ILE A 104 -4.70 4.53 4.92
N PHE A 105 -3.88 5.09 4.02
CA PHE A 105 -3.79 4.72 2.62
C PHE A 105 -2.39 4.24 2.27
N THR A 106 -2.31 3.28 1.37
CA THR A 106 -1.02 2.79 0.87
C THR A 106 -1.09 2.37 -0.59
N THR A 107 0.02 2.55 -1.29
CA THR A 107 0.25 1.95 -2.61
C THR A 107 0.96 0.60 -2.52
N ASN A 108 1.35 0.17 -1.32
CA ASN A 108 2.02 -1.11 -1.12
C ASN A 108 1.05 -2.28 -1.20
N TYR A 109 1.57 -3.42 -1.60
CA TYR A 109 0.83 -4.70 -1.64
C TYR A 109 0.92 -5.48 -0.33
N ASP A 110 1.99 -5.24 0.47
CA ASP A 110 2.33 -6.01 1.66
C ASP A 110 1.36 -5.83 2.83
N ASP A 111 1.42 -6.73 3.79
CA ASP A 111 0.60 -6.76 5.01
C ASP A 111 1.34 -6.28 6.28
N SER A 112 2.48 -5.60 6.11
CA SER A 112 3.36 -5.22 7.23
C SER A 112 2.66 -4.37 8.29
N PHE A 113 1.85 -3.41 7.88
CA PHE A 113 1.15 -2.52 8.80
C PHE A 113 0.04 -3.23 9.58
N GLU A 114 -0.68 -4.15 8.94
CA GLU A 114 -1.68 -5.03 9.55
C GLU A 114 -1.03 -5.92 10.61
N MET A 115 0.08 -6.55 10.25
CA MET A 115 0.82 -7.43 11.14
C MET A 115 1.39 -6.67 12.34
N ALA A 116 1.92 -5.46 12.14
CA ALA A 116 2.33 -4.58 13.22
C ALA A 116 1.17 -4.16 14.11
N SER A 117 0.00 -3.90 13.52
CA SER A 117 -1.21 -3.55 14.28
C SER A 117 -1.68 -4.69 15.16
N LYS A 118 -1.64 -5.93 14.66
CA LYS A 118 -1.97 -7.14 15.45
C LYS A 118 -1.07 -7.33 16.67
N ILE A 119 0.25 -7.08 16.52
CA ILE A 119 1.20 -7.18 17.65
C ILE A 119 0.81 -6.28 18.83
N ILE A 120 0.27 -5.10 18.54
CA ILE A 120 -0.14 -4.13 19.57
C ILE A 120 -1.62 -4.26 19.97
N GLY A 121 -2.31 -5.32 19.55
CA GLY A 121 -3.70 -5.60 19.89
C GLY A 121 -4.73 -4.75 19.13
N LYS A 122 -4.34 -4.09 18.03
CA LYS A 122 -5.28 -3.39 17.14
C LYS A 122 -5.63 -4.27 15.95
N ASN A 123 -6.93 -4.45 15.73
CA ASN A 123 -7.44 -5.20 14.59
C ASN A 123 -7.86 -4.22 13.49
N ARG A 124 -7.05 -4.09 12.43
CA ARG A 124 -7.33 -3.25 11.28
C ARG A 124 -7.70 -4.11 10.09
N ASN A 125 -8.73 -3.70 9.36
CA ASN A 125 -9.14 -4.41 8.14
C ASN A 125 -8.37 -3.84 6.95
N SER A 126 -7.85 -4.73 6.11
CA SER A 126 -7.30 -4.37 4.81
C SER A 126 -8.45 -4.21 3.82
N ILE A 127 -8.45 -3.09 3.13
CA ILE A 127 -9.45 -2.75 2.11
C ILE A 127 -8.79 -2.82 0.74
N ASP A 128 -9.38 -3.62 -0.11
CA ASP A 128 -9.03 -3.74 -1.52
C ASP A 128 -9.93 -2.80 -2.36
N PRO A 129 -9.46 -2.24 -3.50
CA PRO A 129 -10.25 -1.33 -4.33
C PRO A 129 -11.61 -1.85 -4.80
N GLU A 130 -11.79 -3.16 -4.89
CA GLU A 130 -13.08 -3.78 -5.29
C GLU A 130 -14.12 -3.80 -4.16
N MET A 131 -13.69 -3.69 -2.91
CA MET A 131 -14.59 -3.73 -1.76
C MET A 131 -15.44 -2.46 -1.70
N THR A 132 -16.69 -2.58 -1.25
CA THR A 132 -17.53 -1.40 -1.10
C THR A 132 -17.36 -0.77 0.27
N PRO A 133 -17.35 0.56 0.40
CA PRO A 133 -17.26 1.23 1.70
C PRO A 133 -18.38 0.86 2.67
N ARG A 134 -19.55 0.43 2.16
CA ARG A 134 -20.70 0.03 2.97
C ARG A 134 -20.51 -1.29 3.73
N ASP A 135 -19.65 -2.16 3.21
CA ASP A 135 -19.41 -3.48 3.80
C ASP A 135 -18.51 -3.42 5.04
N TYR A 136 -17.97 -2.23 5.34
CA TYR A 136 -17.04 -2.01 6.42
C TYR A 136 -17.56 -0.99 7.45
N GLN A 137 -18.28 -1.49 8.44
CA GLN A 137 -18.53 -0.76 9.68
C GLN A 137 -17.38 -1.01 10.64
N ALA A 138 -16.24 -0.38 10.38
CA ALA A 138 -15.07 -0.60 11.22
C ALA A 138 -15.17 0.22 12.51
N LYS A 139 -14.97 -0.46 13.64
CA LYS A 139 -14.67 0.18 14.93
C LYS A 139 -13.24 0.77 14.92
N ASP A 140 -12.35 0.23 14.10
CA ASP A 140 -10.96 0.62 13.96
C ASP A 140 -10.69 1.20 12.56
N THR A 141 -9.63 2.02 12.46
CA THR A 141 -9.20 2.60 11.20
C THR A 141 -8.77 1.51 10.23
N ASN A 142 -9.35 1.48 9.03
CA ASN A 142 -8.98 0.56 7.97
C ASN A 142 -7.68 0.99 7.28
N ILE A 143 -7.02 0.03 6.61
CA ILE A 143 -5.89 0.26 5.73
C ILE A 143 -6.37 0.05 4.30
N ILE A 144 -6.31 1.11 3.49
CA ILE A 144 -6.81 1.10 2.11
C ILE A 144 -5.64 0.91 1.16
N HIS A 145 -5.57 -0.25 0.52
CA HIS A 145 -4.54 -0.62 -0.46
C HIS A 145 -4.96 -0.17 -1.85
N ILE A 146 -4.52 1.01 -2.27
CA ILE A 146 -4.92 1.64 -3.53
C ILE A 146 -4.54 0.80 -4.76
N ASN A 147 -3.38 0.14 -4.71
CA ASN A 147 -2.84 -0.67 -5.82
C ASN A 147 -3.14 -2.17 -5.67
N GLY A 148 -3.97 -2.56 -4.69
CA GLY A 148 -4.29 -3.95 -4.37
C GLY A 148 -3.56 -4.48 -3.14
N PHE A 149 -4.09 -5.57 -2.56
CA PHE A 149 -3.58 -6.20 -1.34
C PHE A 149 -3.17 -7.64 -1.61
N ILE A 150 -2.00 -8.03 -1.13
CA ILE A 150 -1.37 -9.32 -1.48
C ILE A 150 -2.23 -10.55 -1.14
N HIS A 151 -2.96 -10.51 -0.02
CA HIS A 151 -3.82 -11.63 0.37
C HIS A 151 -5.14 -11.70 -0.40
N SER A 152 -5.49 -10.64 -1.16
CA SER A 152 -6.69 -10.61 -2.01
C SER A 152 -6.40 -10.84 -3.50
N ILE A 153 -5.12 -10.99 -3.89
CA ILE A 153 -4.74 -11.17 -5.29
C ILE A 153 -5.31 -12.47 -5.88
N THR A 154 -5.87 -12.37 -7.09
CA THR A 154 -6.38 -13.48 -7.89
C THR A 154 -6.03 -13.25 -9.37
N LYS A 155 -6.20 -14.30 -10.23
CA LYS A 155 -6.00 -14.18 -11.69
C LYS A 155 -6.80 -13.03 -12.30
N ASN A 156 -8.05 -12.87 -11.87
CA ASN A 156 -8.91 -11.81 -12.41
C ASN A 156 -8.44 -10.42 -11.98
N LYS A 157 -7.87 -10.29 -10.78
CA LYS A 157 -7.43 -9.01 -10.24
C LYS A 157 -6.10 -8.51 -10.80
N ILE A 158 -5.22 -9.42 -11.24
CA ILE A 158 -3.87 -9.07 -11.67
C ILE A 158 -3.85 -8.11 -12.88
N ASN A 159 -4.90 -8.14 -13.69
CA ASN A 159 -5.07 -7.27 -14.84
C ASN A 159 -6.12 -6.17 -14.63
N THR A 160 -6.64 -6.02 -13.43
CA THR A 160 -7.70 -5.05 -13.12
C THR A 160 -7.36 -4.19 -11.91
N THR A 161 -7.67 -4.68 -10.71
CA THR A 161 -7.55 -3.92 -9.45
C THR A 161 -6.21 -4.05 -8.76
N PHE A 162 -5.44 -5.10 -9.08
CA PHE A 162 -4.07 -5.24 -8.59
C PHE A 162 -3.12 -4.56 -9.59
N LYS A 163 -2.69 -3.34 -9.29
CA LYS A 163 -1.87 -2.50 -10.18
C LYS A 163 -0.46 -3.06 -10.34
N LEU A 164 -0.26 -3.93 -11.32
CA LEU A 164 1.02 -4.58 -11.59
C LEU A 164 1.36 -4.63 -13.07
N THR A 165 0.40 -5.06 -13.91
CA THR A 165 0.56 -5.16 -15.36
C THR A 165 0.12 -3.88 -16.06
N GLU A 166 0.52 -3.67 -17.31
CA GLU A 166 0.06 -2.54 -18.12
C GLU A 166 -1.47 -2.50 -18.21
N GLY A 167 -2.11 -3.66 -18.39
CA GLY A 167 -3.57 -3.78 -18.40
C GLY A 167 -4.22 -3.25 -17.12
N SER A 168 -3.63 -3.51 -15.96
CA SER A 168 -4.15 -3.04 -14.68
C SER A 168 -3.98 -1.52 -14.49
N TYR A 169 -2.92 -0.92 -15.02
CA TYR A 169 -2.75 0.53 -15.03
C TYR A 169 -3.76 1.22 -15.96
N LEU A 170 -4.01 0.65 -17.14
CA LEU A 170 -5.00 1.17 -18.09
C LEU A 170 -6.44 0.99 -17.60
N ALA A 171 -6.73 -0.03 -16.80
CA ALA A 171 -8.06 -0.28 -16.24
C ALA A 171 -8.53 0.81 -15.29
N ASP A 172 -7.60 1.46 -14.58
CA ASP A 172 -7.81 2.61 -13.70
C ASP A 172 -8.93 2.42 -12.67
N GLN A 173 -8.97 1.22 -12.09
CA GLN A 173 -10.08 0.78 -11.24
C GLN A 173 -10.19 1.57 -9.94
N PHE A 174 -9.08 2.09 -9.40
CA PHE A 174 -9.14 2.91 -8.20
C PHE A 174 -9.90 4.20 -8.45
N ILE A 175 -9.57 4.94 -9.52
CA ILE A 175 -10.23 6.23 -9.85
C ILE A 175 -11.71 6.04 -10.18
N LYS A 176 -12.06 4.92 -10.80
CA LYS A 176 -13.45 4.56 -11.11
C LYS A 176 -14.20 3.97 -9.92
N GLY A 177 -13.47 3.57 -8.87
CA GLY A 177 -13.99 2.86 -7.72
C GLY A 177 -14.58 3.77 -6.63
N ASN A 178 -15.37 3.15 -5.75
CA ASN A 178 -16.02 3.82 -4.61
C ASN A 178 -14.99 4.40 -3.61
N TRP A 179 -13.82 3.78 -3.50
CA TRP A 179 -12.77 4.21 -2.56
C TRP A 179 -12.07 5.50 -3.00
N TYR A 180 -12.09 5.82 -4.28
CA TYR A 180 -11.58 7.09 -4.78
C TYR A 180 -12.34 8.28 -4.19
N GLN A 181 -13.66 8.23 -4.16
CA GLN A 181 -14.48 9.29 -3.57
C GLN A 181 -14.23 9.42 -2.06
N SER A 182 -14.09 8.30 -1.36
CA SER A 182 -13.71 8.29 0.05
C SER A 182 -12.32 8.90 0.26
N PHE A 183 -11.36 8.57 -0.59
CA PHE A 183 -10.02 9.13 -0.55
C PHE A 183 -10.04 10.66 -0.76
N LEU A 184 -10.76 11.15 -1.77
CA LEU A 184 -10.94 12.59 -2.01
C LEU A 184 -11.57 13.30 -0.80
N ALA A 185 -12.60 12.71 -0.22
CA ALA A 185 -13.27 13.28 0.96
C ALA A 185 -12.31 13.37 2.16
N GLU A 186 -11.51 12.32 2.38
CA GLU A 186 -10.51 12.29 3.45
C GLU A 186 -9.41 13.34 3.22
N VAL A 187 -8.87 13.45 2.01
CA VAL A 187 -7.85 14.45 1.64
C VAL A 187 -8.37 15.87 1.86
N LYS A 188 -9.61 16.15 1.47
CA LYS A 188 -10.24 17.49 1.62
C LYS A 188 -10.54 17.85 3.06
N SER A 189 -10.87 16.88 3.90
CA SER A 189 -11.38 17.11 5.26
C SER A 189 -10.35 16.93 6.37
N CYS A 190 -9.22 16.26 6.11
CA CYS A 190 -8.16 16.09 7.10
C CYS A 190 -7.42 17.42 7.37
N LYS A 191 -6.77 17.52 8.52
CA LYS A 191 -5.95 18.69 8.87
C LYS A 191 -4.49 18.54 8.44
N VAL A 192 -4.02 17.28 8.34
CA VAL A 192 -2.63 16.95 7.99
C VAL A 192 -2.59 15.60 7.28
N ILE A 193 -1.76 15.48 6.26
CA ILE A 193 -1.41 14.21 5.63
C ILE A 193 0.07 13.97 5.88
N PHE A 194 0.38 12.79 6.41
CA PHE A 194 1.75 12.31 6.57
C PHE A 194 2.10 11.37 5.42
N PHE A 195 3.10 11.74 4.63
CA PHE A 195 3.68 10.88 3.61
C PHE A 195 4.92 10.20 4.16
N ILE A 196 4.93 8.86 4.20
CA ILE A 196 6.07 8.08 4.69
C ILE A 196 6.48 7.07 3.62
N GLY A 197 7.74 7.12 3.20
CA GLY A 197 8.26 6.20 2.18
C GLY A 197 7.58 6.30 0.82
N TYR A 198 6.92 7.42 0.50
CA TYR A 198 6.22 7.66 -0.75
C TYR A 198 6.83 8.86 -1.50
N SER A 199 7.26 8.65 -2.74
CA SER A 199 8.02 9.66 -3.49
C SER A 199 7.17 10.58 -4.37
N LEU A 200 5.90 10.30 -4.58
CA LEU A 200 5.01 10.97 -5.54
C LEU A 200 5.53 10.95 -6.99
N ARG A 201 6.47 10.04 -7.34
CA ARG A 201 7.09 10.03 -8.68
C ARG A 201 6.36 9.15 -9.68
N SER A 202 5.87 8.00 -9.25
CA SER A 202 5.34 6.92 -10.10
C SER A 202 3.83 6.97 -10.30
N ASP A 203 3.08 7.49 -9.33
CA ASP A 203 1.62 7.46 -9.37
C ASP A 203 1.05 8.82 -9.77
N PHE A 204 0.98 9.09 -11.07
CA PHE A 204 0.50 10.37 -11.61
C PHE A 204 -0.91 10.72 -11.16
N ASP A 205 -1.79 9.72 -11.05
CA ASP A 205 -3.18 9.90 -10.65
C ASP A 205 -3.30 10.39 -9.21
N ILE A 206 -2.53 9.76 -8.31
CA ILE A 206 -2.45 10.16 -6.90
C ILE A 206 -1.81 11.55 -6.78
N LYS A 207 -0.74 11.77 -7.55
CA LYS A 207 -0.05 13.06 -7.59
C LYS A 207 -0.99 14.18 -8.01
N LYS A 208 -1.78 13.99 -9.06
CA LYS A 208 -2.75 14.97 -9.56
C LYS A 208 -3.72 15.40 -8.46
N ILE A 209 -4.24 14.45 -7.68
CA ILE A 209 -5.15 14.73 -6.57
C ILE A 209 -4.56 15.73 -5.58
N PHE A 210 -3.28 15.59 -5.25
CA PHE A 210 -2.61 16.48 -4.28
C PHE A 210 -2.19 17.84 -4.87
N PHE A 211 -2.12 17.97 -6.19
CA PHE A 211 -1.79 19.23 -6.85
C PHE A 211 -3.03 20.03 -7.27
N ASP A 212 -4.21 19.42 -7.34
CA ASP A 212 -5.48 20.08 -7.64
C ASP A 212 -6.12 20.72 -6.38
N PHE A 213 -5.44 20.66 -5.23
CA PHE A 213 -5.79 21.26 -3.93
C PHE A 213 -4.66 22.14 -3.39
#